data_de81963d632419b5287fb56abc613654
#
_entry.id   de81963d632419b5287fb56abc613654
#
_cell.length_a   1.000
_cell.length_b   1.000
_cell.length_c   1.000
_cell.angle_alpha   90.00
_cell.angle_beta   90.00
_cell.angle_gamma   90.00
#
_symmetry.space_group_name_H-M   'P 1'
#
loop_
_entity.id
_entity.type
_entity.pdbx_description
1 polymer ?
#
loop_
_entity_poly.entity_id
_entity_poly.type
_entity_poly.pdbx_seq_one_letter_code
_entity_poly.pdbx_strand_id
1 'polypeptide(L)'
;MTKPVKHLYNIPIMSLPGQLYKLQQFDIELQKNQQLAAEITQQLSENSALVAAESKLSSQKQQLTEWKKKQKTIEWELEDLQHKTNQLNSKLYNGAVTNPKELVNLKHESENTKGKIGPKEDELLELMSQIEDMETMVKIGSKEIDKLRQEWERKQEILTQRKIETETALVNLREKRQTLSQQISPEALSLYEHIKLTKGQAIAKIEQGKCQGCYITLPTSQWQRAKTGDLVQCNSCTRILYVE
;
A
#
# COMPACT_ATOMS: atom_id res chain seq x y z
N MET A 1 -26.11 -5.47 -62.47
CA MET A 1 -25.42 -4.26 -62.02
C MET A 1 -26.26 -3.63 -60.90
N THR A 2 -26.00 -4.03 -59.65
CA THR A 2 -26.70 -3.56 -58.47
C THR A 2 -25.79 -2.55 -57.77
N LYS A 3 -26.23 -1.27 -57.68
CA LYS A 3 -25.54 -0.19 -56.97
C LYS A 3 -25.57 -0.47 -55.45
N PRO A 4 -24.47 -0.30 -54.73
CA PRO A 4 -24.49 -0.38 -53.27
C PRO A 4 -25.20 0.85 -52.70
N VAL A 5 -26.26 0.60 -51.93
CA VAL A 5 -26.94 1.61 -51.12
C VAL A 5 -26.01 1.96 -49.98
N LYS A 6 -25.40 3.16 -50.02
CA LYS A 6 -24.72 3.78 -48.89
C LYS A 6 -25.78 4.13 -47.86
N HIS A 7 -25.91 3.32 -46.82
CA HIS A 7 -26.56 3.73 -45.60
C HIS A 7 -25.67 4.82 -44.92
N LEU A 8 -25.93 6.07 -45.24
CA LEU A 8 -25.50 7.22 -44.48
C LEU A 8 -26.25 7.14 -43.14
N TYR A 9 -25.57 6.66 -42.10
CA TYR A 9 -26.02 6.87 -40.74
C TYR A 9 -26.09 8.38 -40.52
N ASN A 10 -27.32 8.89 -40.41
CA ASN A 10 -27.62 10.25 -40.07
C ASN A 10 -27.27 10.44 -38.58
N ILE A 11 -25.98 10.66 -38.29
CA ILE A 11 -25.53 11.10 -36.95
C ILE A 11 -26.09 12.50 -36.80
N PRO A 12 -26.95 12.78 -35.81
CA PRO A 12 -27.45 14.14 -35.58
C PRO A 12 -26.22 15.05 -35.43
N ILE A 13 -26.13 16.07 -36.29
CA ILE A 13 -25.06 17.06 -36.26
C ILE A 13 -25.21 17.77 -34.93
N MET A 14 -24.39 17.40 -33.95
CA MET A 14 -24.35 18.07 -32.64
C MET A 14 -23.98 19.55 -32.88
N SER A 15 -24.74 20.46 -32.27
CA SER A 15 -24.37 21.89 -32.26
C SER A 15 -22.95 22.06 -31.69
N LEU A 16 -22.28 23.14 -32.08
CA LEU A 16 -20.93 23.44 -31.60
C LEU A 16 -20.83 23.48 -30.06
N PRO A 17 -21.75 24.12 -29.29
CA PRO A 17 -21.79 24.01 -27.83
C PRO A 17 -21.99 22.58 -27.33
N GLY A 18 -22.75 21.75 -28.06
CA GLY A 18 -22.93 20.33 -27.73
C GLY A 18 -21.62 19.53 -27.87
N GLN A 19 -20.88 19.77 -28.97
CA GLN A 19 -19.55 19.12 -29.16
C GLN A 19 -18.57 19.54 -28.05
N LEU A 20 -18.53 20.82 -27.70
CA LEU A 20 -17.70 21.32 -26.59
C LEU A 20 -18.14 20.73 -25.23
N TYR A 21 -19.45 20.59 -25.00
CA TYR A 21 -19.95 19.92 -23.81
C TYR A 21 -19.51 18.43 -23.74
N LYS A 22 -19.57 17.71 -24.86
CA LYS A 22 -19.09 16.34 -24.95
C LYS A 22 -17.57 16.26 -24.73
N LEU A 23 -16.82 17.22 -25.24
CA LEU A 23 -15.38 17.36 -24.99
C LEU A 23 -15.10 17.53 -23.49
N GLN A 24 -15.88 18.40 -22.80
CA GLN A 24 -15.79 18.58 -21.35
C GLN A 24 -16.08 17.29 -20.58
N GLN A 25 -17.06 16.45 -21.03
CA GLN A 25 -17.32 15.18 -20.38
C GLN A 25 -16.09 14.26 -20.48
N PHE A 26 -15.45 14.20 -21.66
CA PHE A 26 -14.21 13.42 -21.80
C PHE A 26 -13.08 13.96 -20.91
N ASP A 27 -12.94 15.27 -20.78
CA ASP A 27 -11.93 15.88 -19.90
C ASP A 27 -12.17 15.54 -18.42
N ILE A 28 -13.43 15.57 -17.98
CA ILE A 28 -13.81 15.19 -16.61
C ILE A 28 -13.53 13.70 -16.35
N GLU A 29 -13.89 12.84 -17.30
CA GLU A 29 -13.63 11.39 -17.20
C GLU A 29 -12.12 11.08 -17.22
N LEU A 30 -11.34 11.79 -18.06
CA LEU A 30 -9.89 11.68 -18.08
C LEU A 30 -9.28 12.05 -16.73
N GLN A 31 -9.70 13.17 -16.15
CA GLN A 31 -9.21 13.61 -14.85
C GLN A 31 -9.53 12.59 -13.74
N LYS A 32 -10.77 12.08 -13.71
CA LYS A 32 -11.18 11.04 -12.75
C LYS A 32 -10.34 9.76 -12.87
N ASN A 33 -10.15 9.28 -14.11
CA ASN A 33 -9.36 8.06 -14.33
C ASN A 33 -7.86 8.29 -14.05
N GLN A 34 -7.32 9.48 -14.28
CA GLN A 34 -5.95 9.84 -13.90
C GLN A 34 -5.76 9.81 -12.37
N GLN A 35 -6.71 10.38 -11.62
CA GLN A 35 -6.70 10.31 -10.16
C GLN A 35 -6.79 8.88 -9.66
N LEU A 36 -7.72 8.10 -10.23
CA LEU A 36 -7.87 6.69 -9.88
C LEU A 36 -6.59 5.88 -10.17
N ALA A 37 -5.93 6.12 -11.31
CA ALA A 37 -4.66 5.46 -11.64
C ALA A 37 -3.54 5.82 -10.66
N ALA A 38 -3.48 7.07 -10.20
CA ALA A 38 -2.53 7.53 -9.19
C ALA A 38 -2.80 6.86 -7.83
N GLU A 39 -4.06 6.80 -7.39
CA GLU A 39 -4.48 6.12 -6.16
C GLU A 39 -4.14 4.63 -6.19
N ILE A 40 -4.44 3.94 -7.30
CA ILE A 40 -4.10 2.53 -7.48
C ILE A 40 -2.57 2.33 -7.41
N THR A 41 -1.81 3.20 -8.04
CA THR A 41 -0.34 3.13 -8.02
C THR A 41 0.22 3.32 -6.62
N GLN A 42 -0.34 4.24 -5.84
CA GLN A 42 0.01 4.41 -4.42
C GLN A 42 -0.33 3.17 -3.61
N GLN A 43 -1.54 2.60 -3.76
CA GLN A 43 -1.97 1.39 -3.05
C GLN A 43 -1.13 0.16 -3.41
N LEU A 44 -0.63 0.06 -4.66
CA LEU A 44 0.27 -1.00 -5.09
C LEU A 44 1.64 -0.93 -4.40
N SER A 45 2.10 0.25 -4.01
CA SER A 45 3.37 0.44 -3.29
C SER A 45 3.23 0.28 -1.77
N GLU A 46 2.02 0.21 -1.23
CA GLU A 46 1.76 0.19 0.20
C GLU A 46 1.87 -1.23 0.77
N ASN A 47 3.05 -1.54 1.36
CA ASN A 47 3.34 -2.79 2.03
C ASN A 47 3.92 -2.62 3.44
N SER A 48 3.73 -1.45 4.03
CA SER A 48 4.34 -1.06 5.32
C SER A 48 4.04 -2.03 6.45
N ALA A 49 2.83 -2.56 6.54
CA ALA A 49 2.43 -3.53 7.55
C ALA A 49 3.18 -4.87 7.41
N LEU A 50 3.32 -5.37 6.19
CA LEU A 50 4.06 -6.60 5.90
C LEU A 50 5.55 -6.43 6.22
N VAL A 51 6.16 -5.33 5.77
CA VAL A 51 7.57 -5.01 6.05
C VAL A 51 7.84 -4.88 7.55
N ALA A 52 6.95 -4.22 8.28
CA ALA A 52 7.06 -4.09 9.74
C ALA A 52 6.97 -5.45 10.46
N ALA A 53 6.03 -6.31 10.05
CA ALA A 53 5.88 -7.64 10.60
C ALA A 53 7.10 -8.55 10.30
N GLU A 54 7.62 -8.50 9.08
CA GLU A 54 8.83 -9.24 8.67
C GLU A 54 10.07 -8.78 9.45
N SER A 55 10.24 -7.47 9.64
CA SER A 55 11.32 -6.90 10.43
C SER A 55 11.25 -7.36 11.90
N LYS A 56 10.06 -7.32 12.51
CA LYS A 56 9.83 -7.80 13.87
C LYS A 56 10.16 -9.29 14.01
N LEU A 57 9.67 -10.12 13.09
CA LEU A 57 9.95 -11.56 13.10
C LEU A 57 11.45 -11.83 12.93
N SER A 58 12.13 -11.10 12.08
CA SER A 58 13.58 -11.21 11.88
C SER A 58 14.35 -10.93 13.18
N SER A 59 13.99 -9.84 13.88
CA SER A 59 14.57 -9.51 15.19
C SER A 59 14.33 -10.60 16.23
N GLN A 60 13.10 -11.13 16.32
CA GLN A 60 12.76 -12.23 17.24
C GLN A 60 13.56 -13.51 16.94
N LYS A 61 13.74 -13.86 15.66
CA LYS A 61 14.57 -15.00 15.25
C LYS A 61 16.04 -14.83 15.60
N GLN A 62 16.58 -13.62 15.46
CA GLN A 62 17.96 -13.31 15.85
C GLN A 62 18.11 -13.47 17.38
N GLN A 63 17.20 -12.89 18.16
CA GLN A 63 17.22 -13.02 19.62
C GLN A 63 17.09 -14.47 20.07
N LEU A 64 16.21 -15.26 19.46
CA LEU A 64 16.09 -16.69 19.73
C LEU A 64 17.41 -17.43 19.46
N THR A 65 18.08 -17.08 18.38
CA THR A 65 19.39 -17.69 18.03
C THR A 65 20.46 -17.36 19.08
N GLU A 66 20.50 -16.12 19.57
CA GLU A 66 21.43 -15.73 20.61
C GLU A 66 21.13 -16.44 21.95
N TRP A 67 19.86 -16.55 22.31
CA TRP A 67 19.47 -17.27 23.52
C TRP A 67 19.81 -18.75 23.46
N LYS A 68 19.60 -19.41 22.32
CA LYS A 68 20.02 -20.81 22.12
C LYS A 68 21.53 -21.00 22.18
N LYS A 69 22.32 -20.02 21.73
CA LYS A 69 23.78 -20.05 21.92
C LYS A 69 24.14 -19.90 23.39
N LYS A 70 23.49 -18.97 24.12
CA LYS A 70 23.69 -18.78 25.56
C LYS A 70 23.32 -20.02 26.33
N GLN A 71 22.22 -20.70 26.02
CA GLN A 71 21.80 -21.94 26.60
C GLN A 71 22.90 -23.01 26.49
N LYS A 72 23.46 -23.22 25.30
CA LYS A 72 24.56 -24.18 25.12
C LYS A 72 25.80 -23.85 25.94
N THR A 73 26.10 -22.55 26.07
CA THR A 73 27.23 -22.11 26.88
C THR A 73 27.01 -22.44 28.36
N ILE A 74 25.80 -22.19 28.89
CA ILE A 74 25.44 -22.51 30.29
C ILE A 74 25.45 -24.05 30.49
N GLU A 75 24.94 -24.83 29.55
CA GLU A 75 24.96 -26.30 29.59
C GLU A 75 26.41 -26.83 29.70
N TRP A 76 27.33 -26.29 28.90
CA TRP A 76 28.76 -26.65 29.00
C TRP A 76 29.40 -26.22 30.31
N GLU A 77 29.10 -25.03 30.82
CA GLU A 77 29.60 -24.59 32.12
C GLU A 77 29.09 -25.47 33.24
N LEU A 78 27.84 -25.92 33.20
CA LEU A 78 27.27 -26.88 34.16
C LEU A 78 27.94 -28.23 34.09
N GLU A 79 28.16 -28.77 32.89
CA GLU A 79 28.86 -30.05 32.71
C GLU A 79 30.29 -29.98 33.27
N ASP A 80 31.00 -28.86 33.03
CA ASP A 80 32.36 -28.65 33.56
C ASP A 80 32.36 -28.54 35.08
N LEU A 81 31.42 -27.80 35.70
CA LEU A 81 31.27 -27.70 37.15
C LEU A 81 30.94 -29.07 37.77
N GLN A 82 30.05 -29.85 37.17
CA GLN A 82 29.69 -31.20 37.63
C GLN A 82 30.88 -32.14 37.52
N HIS A 83 31.59 -32.14 36.39
CA HIS A 83 32.79 -32.94 36.18
C HIS A 83 33.89 -32.58 37.18
N LYS A 84 34.15 -31.30 37.39
CA LYS A 84 35.14 -30.82 38.38
C LYS A 84 34.75 -31.24 39.82
N THR A 85 33.47 -31.11 40.17
CA THR A 85 32.97 -31.53 41.50
C THR A 85 33.17 -33.03 41.69
N ASN A 86 32.89 -33.86 40.69
CA ASN A 86 33.08 -35.31 40.73
C ASN A 86 34.56 -35.68 40.87
N GLN A 87 35.46 -34.97 40.16
CA GLN A 87 36.91 -35.18 40.30
C GLN A 87 37.42 -34.83 41.69
N LEU A 88 36.97 -33.68 42.25
CA LEU A 88 37.35 -33.25 43.62
C LEU A 88 36.85 -34.26 44.65
N ASN A 89 35.61 -34.71 44.52
CA ASN A 89 35.04 -35.72 45.41
C ASN A 89 35.79 -37.06 45.32
N SER A 90 36.12 -37.50 44.10
CA SER A 90 36.92 -38.72 43.88
C SER A 90 38.29 -38.62 44.60
N LYS A 91 38.99 -37.49 44.49
CA LYS A 91 40.26 -37.26 45.20
C LYS A 91 40.10 -37.22 46.68
N LEU A 92 39.00 -36.70 47.22
CA LEU A 92 38.68 -36.63 48.66
C LEU A 92 38.48 -38.02 49.27
N TYR A 93 37.83 -38.93 48.51
CA TYR A 93 37.36 -40.22 49.10
C TYR A 93 38.12 -41.48 48.63
N ASN A 94 39.05 -41.35 47.63
CA ASN A 94 39.82 -42.47 47.13
C ASN A 94 41.05 -42.85 48.00
N GLY A 95 41.30 -42.10 49.08
CA GLY A 95 42.42 -42.37 50.01
C GLY A 95 43.80 -41.99 49.48
N ALA A 96 43.92 -41.37 48.31
CA ALA A 96 45.21 -40.97 47.72
C ALA A 96 45.85 -39.74 48.41
N VAL A 97 45.05 -38.92 49.02
CA VAL A 97 45.49 -37.72 49.71
C VAL A 97 45.41 -37.96 51.23
N THR A 98 46.57 -37.95 51.88
CA THR A 98 46.71 -38.25 53.30
C THR A 98 47.04 -37.01 54.13
N ASN A 99 47.39 -35.88 53.49
CA ASN A 99 47.71 -34.60 54.15
C ASN A 99 46.43 -33.91 54.63
N PRO A 100 46.26 -33.68 55.98
CA PRO A 100 45.04 -33.06 56.52
C PRO A 100 44.75 -31.64 55.99
N LYS A 101 45.76 -30.85 55.71
CA LYS A 101 45.57 -29.50 55.15
C LYS A 101 45.06 -29.56 53.69
N GLU A 102 45.57 -30.48 52.93
CA GLU A 102 45.17 -30.69 51.54
C GLU A 102 43.73 -31.19 51.44
N LEU A 103 43.32 -32.11 52.33
CA LEU A 103 41.93 -32.60 52.43
C LEU A 103 40.96 -31.47 52.77
N VAL A 104 41.32 -30.55 53.70
CA VAL A 104 40.49 -29.37 54.02
C VAL A 104 40.34 -28.45 52.81
N ASN A 105 41.42 -28.20 52.07
CA ASN A 105 41.37 -27.35 50.86
C ASN A 105 40.53 -28.00 49.75
N LEU A 106 40.70 -29.31 49.50
CA LEU A 106 39.91 -30.03 48.53
C LEU A 106 38.41 -30.03 48.86
N LYS A 107 38.09 -30.23 50.15
CA LYS A 107 36.71 -30.13 50.64
C LYS A 107 36.10 -28.76 50.40
N HIS A 108 36.81 -27.68 50.77
CA HIS A 108 36.37 -26.34 50.56
C HIS A 108 36.19 -26.01 49.05
N GLU A 109 37.12 -26.47 48.18
CA GLU A 109 37.00 -26.28 46.73
C GLU A 109 35.82 -27.07 46.17
N SER A 110 35.56 -28.30 46.61
CA SER A 110 34.40 -29.09 46.23
C SER A 110 33.09 -28.41 46.62
N GLU A 111 32.98 -27.95 47.88
CA GLU A 111 31.80 -27.21 48.37
C GLU A 111 31.55 -25.93 47.61
N ASN A 112 32.59 -25.13 47.32
CA ASN A 112 32.49 -23.92 46.50
C ASN A 112 32.08 -24.21 45.08
N THR A 113 32.62 -25.27 44.45
CA THR A 113 32.27 -25.66 43.09
C THR A 113 30.82 -26.16 43.02
N LYS A 114 30.41 -26.99 43.99
CA LYS A 114 29.05 -27.45 44.13
C LYS A 114 28.05 -26.34 44.35
N GLY A 115 28.43 -25.33 45.16
CA GLY A 115 27.58 -24.16 45.41
C GLY A 115 27.31 -23.28 44.19
N LYS A 116 28.09 -23.40 43.11
CA LYS A 116 27.87 -22.71 41.82
C LYS A 116 26.90 -23.44 40.91
N ILE A 117 26.64 -24.72 41.12
CA ILE A 117 25.78 -25.52 40.24
C ILE A 117 24.33 -25.05 40.30
N GLY A 118 23.74 -24.93 41.53
CA GLY A 118 22.34 -24.57 41.69
C GLY A 118 21.96 -23.24 40.99
N PRO A 119 22.69 -22.13 41.27
CA PRO A 119 22.41 -20.85 40.60
C PRO A 119 22.53 -20.95 39.04
N LYS A 120 23.41 -21.80 38.52
CA LYS A 120 23.54 -22.04 37.08
C LYS A 120 22.40 -22.89 36.51
N GLU A 121 21.91 -23.85 37.26
CA GLU A 121 20.73 -24.64 36.91
C GLU A 121 19.49 -23.73 36.86
N ASP A 122 19.34 -22.83 37.83
CA ASP A 122 18.26 -21.84 37.86
C ASP A 122 18.34 -20.90 36.65
N GLU A 123 19.55 -20.38 36.30
CA GLU A 123 19.77 -19.55 35.12
C GLU A 123 19.38 -20.29 33.81
N LEU A 124 19.73 -21.57 33.74
CA LEU A 124 19.40 -22.44 32.60
C LEU A 124 17.88 -22.60 32.46
N LEU A 125 17.19 -22.93 33.55
CA LEU A 125 15.74 -23.13 33.56
C LEU A 125 14.99 -21.86 33.16
N GLU A 126 15.41 -20.70 33.69
CA GLU A 126 14.81 -19.41 33.31
C GLU A 126 15.02 -19.12 31.82
N LEU A 127 16.23 -19.34 31.30
CA LEU A 127 16.53 -19.13 29.89
C LEU A 127 15.76 -20.09 28.98
N MET A 128 15.60 -21.36 29.41
CA MET A 128 14.79 -22.36 28.68
C MET A 128 13.33 -21.90 28.56
N SER A 129 12.74 -21.39 29.65
CA SER A 129 11.38 -20.86 29.62
C SER A 129 11.24 -19.67 28.65
N GLN A 130 12.21 -18.74 28.65
CA GLN A 130 12.24 -17.61 27.73
C GLN A 130 12.38 -18.06 26.27
N ILE A 131 13.16 -19.11 26.01
CA ILE A 131 13.32 -19.71 24.66
C ILE A 131 12.00 -20.32 24.17
N GLU A 132 11.27 -21.07 25.00
CA GLU A 132 9.98 -21.67 24.66
C GLU A 132 8.94 -20.59 24.34
N ASP A 133 8.87 -19.52 25.15
CA ASP A 133 7.99 -18.39 24.90
C ASP A 133 8.33 -17.71 23.57
N MET A 134 9.61 -17.47 23.30
CA MET A 134 10.09 -16.85 22.07
C MET A 134 9.83 -17.73 20.84
N GLU A 135 10.02 -19.06 20.94
CA GLU A 135 9.68 -20.01 19.88
C GLU A 135 8.19 -19.96 19.52
N THR A 136 7.36 -19.86 20.55
CA THR A 136 5.91 -19.72 20.38
C THR A 136 5.58 -18.41 19.68
N MET A 137 6.20 -17.28 20.07
CA MET A 137 6.01 -15.98 19.42
C MET A 137 6.48 -16.01 17.96
N VAL A 138 7.63 -16.63 17.67
CA VAL A 138 8.16 -16.76 16.30
C VAL A 138 7.21 -17.61 15.44
N LYS A 139 6.64 -18.68 15.99
CA LYS A 139 5.68 -19.55 15.28
C LYS A 139 4.37 -18.81 14.97
N ILE A 140 3.85 -18.02 15.94
CA ILE A 140 2.65 -17.21 15.74
C ILE A 140 2.92 -16.10 14.71
N GLY A 141 4.03 -15.34 14.87
CA GLY A 141 4.42 -14.28 13.96
C GLY A 141 4.65 -14.76 12.52
N SER A 142 5.23 -15.97 12.36
CA SER A 142 5.39 -16.56 11.02
C SER A 142 4.04 -16.81 10.34
N LYS A 143 3.07 -17.39 11.06
CA LYS A 143 1.71 -17.62 10.54
C LYS A 143 0.97 -16.30 10.20
N GLU A 144 1.19 -15.27 11.00
CA GLU A 144 0.59 -13.97 10.76
C GLU A 144 1.16 -13.32 9.49
N ILE A 145 2.48 -13.41 9.28
CA ILE A 145 3.13 -12.94 8.05
C ILE A 145 2.62 -13.70 6.83
N ASP A 146 2.45 -15.01 6.91
CA ASP A 146 1.93 -15.80 5.80
C ASP A 146 0.51 -15.35 5.41
N LYS A 147 -0.34 -15.03 6.38
CA LYS A 147 -1.67 -14.45 6.13
C LYS A 147 -1.59 -13.06 5.50
N LEU A 148 -0.79 -12.16 6.07
CA LEU A 148 -0.60 -10.80 5.54
C LEU A 148 -0.06 -10.82 4.11
N ARG A 149 0.86 -11.76 3.81
CA ARG A 149 1.42 -11.94 2.47
C ARG A 149 0.35 -12.39 1.48
N GLN A 150 -0.47 -13.38 1.84
CA GLN A 150 -1.58 -13.84 0.99
C GLN A 150 -2.61 -12.73 0.74
N GLU A 151 -2.96 -11.96 1.75
CA GLU A 151 -3.87 -10.82 1.62
C GLU A 151 -3.28 -9.73 0.72
N TRP A 152 -1.99 -9.43 0.89
CA TRP A 152 -1.27 -8.48 0.06
C TRP A 152 -1.19 -8.95 -1.40
N GLU A 153 -0.86 -10.20 -1.67
CA GLU A 153 -0.81 -10.79 -3.02
C GLU A 153 -2.17 -10.70 -3.72
N ARG A 154 -3.25 -11.06 -3.03
CA ARG A 154 -4.63 -10.92 -3.56
C ARG A 154 -4.97 -9.46 -3.87
N LYS A 155 -4.61 -8.55 -2.98
CA LYS A 155 -4.82 -7.11 -3.18
C LYS A 155 -4.02 -6.62 -4.39
N GLN A 156 -2.77 -7.05 -4.55
CA GLN A 156 -1.91 -6.73 -5.70
C GLN A 156 -2.52 -7.20 -7.02
N GLU A 157 -3.06 -8.41 -7.07
CA GLU A 157 -3.71 -8.96 -8.27
C GLU A 157 -4.91 -8.11 -8.69
N ILE A 158 -5.81 -7.82 -7.74
CA ILE A 158 -7.01 -7.00 -7.99
C ILE A 158 -6.62 -5.58 -8.44
N LEU A 159 -5.65 -4.95 -7.76
CA LEU A 159 -5.22 -3.59 -8.09
C LEU A 159 -4.51 -3.53 -9.44
N THR A 160 -3.72 -4.54 -9.78
CA THR A 160 -3.04 -4.63 -11.08
C THR A 160 -4.06 -4.74 -12.22
N GLN A 161 -5.08 -5.58 -12.05
CA GLN A 161 -6.16 -5.69 -13.03
C GLN A 161 -6.92 -4.36 -13.21
N ARG A 162 -7.29 -3.70 -12.10
CA ARG A 162 -7.93 -2.37 -12.14
C ARG A 162 -7.04 -1.30 -12.78
N LYS A 163 -5.74 -1.37 -12.57
CA LYS A 163 -4.77 -0.47 -13.22
C LYS A 163 -4.83 -0.62 -14.74
N ILE A 164 -4.77 -1.85 -15.25
CA ILE A 164 -4.85 -2.16 -16.68
C ILE A 164 -6.16 -1.65 -17.29
N GLU A 165 -7.29 -1.88 -16.62
CA GLU A 165 -8.60 -1.40 -17.07
C GLU A 165 -8.65 0.14 -17.11
N THR A 166 -8.14 0.80 -16.08
CA THR A 166 -8.10 2.26 -15.98
C THR A 166 -7.19 2.87 -17.06
N GLU A 167 -6.00 2.30 -17.28
CA GLU A 167 -5.06 2.72 -18.31
C GLU A 167 -5.66 2.54 -19.73
N THR A 168 -6.34 1.44 -19.95
CA THR A 168 -7.07 1.17 -21.23
C THR A 168 -8.18 2.20 -21.43
N ALA A 169 -8.95 2.52 -20.38
CA ALA A 169 -9.98 3.54 -20.44
C ALA A 169 -9.39 4.93 -20.75
N LEU A 170 -8.23 5.27 -20.15
CA LEU A 170 -7.51 6.52 -20.43
C LEU A 170 -7.07 6.64 -21.88
N VAL A 171 -6.54 5.57 -22.48
CA VAL A 171 -6.16 5.55 -23.90
C VAL A 171 -7.38 5.80 -24.77
N ASN A 172 -8.46 5.04 -24.59
CA ASN A 172 -9.70 5.17 -25.34
C ASN A 172 -10.34 6.56 -25.21
N LEU A 173 -10.32 7.14 -24.00
CA LEU A 173 -10.84 8.49 -23.76
C LEU A 173 -10.01 9.57 -24.46
N ARG A 174 -8.67 9.45 -24.45
CA ARG A 174 -7.77 10.35 -25.18
C ARG A 174 -8.02 10.32 -26.67
N GLU A 175 -8.17 9.14 -27.26
CA GLU A 175 -8.48 8.99 -28.70
C GLU A 175 -9.84 9.61 -29.04
N LYS A 176 -10.89 9.35 -28.26
CA LYS A 176 -12.21 9.97 -28.45
C LYS A 176 -12.16 11.49 -28.34
N ARG A 177 -11.45 12.00 -27.32
CA ARG A 177 -11.24 13.44 -27.13
C ARG A 177 -10.51 14.07 -28.32
N GLN A 178 -9.44 13.42 -28.79
CA GLN A 178 -8.65 13.90 -29.93
C GLN A 178 -9.49 13.93 -31.20
N THR A 179 -10.22 12.86 -31.50
CA THR A 179 -11.11 12.76 -32.67
C THR A 179 -12.17 13.86 -32.64
N LEU A 180 -12.78 14.10 -31.48
CA LEU A 180 -13.79 15.15 -31.32
C LEU A 180 -13.16 16.55 -31.44
N SER A 181 -11.99 16.79 -30.85
CA SER A 181 -11.32 18.09 -30.93
C SER A 181 -10.92 18.49 -32.35
N GLN A 182 -10.62 17.52 -33.24
CA GLN A 182 -10.33 17.78 -34.65
C GLN A 182 -11.56 18.21 -35.46
N GLN A 183 -12.76 17.98 -34.94
CA GLN A 183 -14.04 18.38 -35.58
C GLN A 183 -14.50 19.77 -35.13
N ILE A 184 -13.86 20.34 -34.13
CA ILE A 184 -14.19 21.65 -33.55
C ILE A 184 -13.29 22.73 -34.18
N SER A 185 -13.84 23.89 -34.46
CA SER A 185 -13.04 25.01 -35.01
C SER A 185 -11.94 25.42 -34.04
N PRO A 186 -10.74 25.81 -34.54
CA PRO A 186 -9.61 26.19 -33.68
C PRO A 186 -9.95 27.35 -32.72
N GLU A 187 -10.79 28.29 -33.16
CA GLU A 187 -11.21 29.43 -32.34
C GLU A 187 -12.09 28.99 -31.18
N ALA A 188 -13.05 28.09 -31.42
CA ALA A 188 -13.94 27.57 -30.38
C ALA A 188 -13.17 26.68 -29.38
N LEU A 189 -12.22 25.88 -29.88
CA LEU A 189 -11.38 25.07 -29.05
C LEU A 189 -10.45 25.91 -28.15
N SER A 190 -9.85 26.98 -28.71
CA SER A 190 -9.01 27.92 -27.97
C SER A 190 -9.80 28.61 -26.85
N LEU A 191 -11.03 29.08 -27.16
CA LEU A 191 -11.92 29.66 -26.16
C LEU A 191 -12.27 28.64 -25.05
N TYR A 192 -12.58 27.41 -25.42
CA TYR A 192 -12.88 26.35 -24.49
C TYR A 192 -11.71 26.08 -23.52
N GLU A 193 -10.50 25.87 -24.04
CA GLU A 193 -9.31 25.61 -23.21
C GLU A 193 -8.97 26.81 -22.30
N HIS A 194 -9.11 28.06 -22.79
CA HIS A 194 -8.89 29.22 -21.96
C HIS A 194 -9.86 29.32 -20.77
N ILE A 195 -11.17 29.09 -21.01
CA ILE A 195 -12.16 29.10 -19.94
C ILE A 195 -11.93 27.91 -18.97
N LYS A 196 -11.61 26.73 -19.47
CA LYS A 196 -11.30 25.56 -18.68
C LYS A 196 -10.12 25.81 -17.74
N LEU A 197 -9.05 26.41 -18.19
CA LEU A 197 -7.88 26.76 -17.37
C LEU A 197 -8.24 27.69 -16.21
N THR A 198 -9.13 28.68 -16.46
CA THR A 198 -9.48 29.70 -15.47
C THR A 198 -10.61 29.31 -14.53
N LYS A 199 -11.53 28.45 -14.98
CA LYS A 199 -12.78 28.11 -14.25
C LYS A 199 -12.91 26.62 -13.92
N GLY A 200 -11.99 25.78 -14.35
CA GLY A 200 -12.05 24.32 -14.22
C GLY A 200 -13.01 23.64 -15.21
N GLN A 201 -14.17 24.25 -15.46
CA GLN A 201 -15.15 23.80 -16.44
C GLN A 201 -15.50 24.96 -17.38
N ALA A 202 -15.44 24.70 -18.69
CA ALA A 202 -15.67 25.70 -19.71
C ALA A 202 -17.15 25.85 -20.09
N ILE A 203 -17.91 24.73 -20.02
CA ILE A 203 -19.31 24.68 -20.45
C ILE A 203 -20.21 24.63 -19.22
N ALA A 204 -21.29 25.40 -19.26
CA ALA A 204 -22.36 25.31 -18.27
C ALA A 204 -23.69 24.99 -18.97
N LYS A 205 -24.42 23.99 -18.49
CA LYS A 205 -25.80 23.76 -18.92
C LYS A 205 -26.71 24.91 -18.52
N ILE A 206 -27.74 25.14 -19.31
CA ILE A 206 -28.86 26.01 -18.95
C ILE A 206 -30.03 25.16 -18.50
N GLU A 207 -30.45 25.32 -17.27
CA GLU A 207 -31.64 24.68 -16.71
C GLU A 207 -32.54 25.72 -16.09
N GLN A 208 -33.83 25.67 -16.42
CA GLN A 208 -34.83 26.63 -15.93
C GLN A 208 -34.45 28.13 -16.12
N GLY A 209 -33.77 28.44 -17.25
CA GLY A 209 -33.31 29.79 -17.53
C GLY A 209 -32.11 30.27 -16.69
N LYS A 210 -31.44 29.37 -15.96
CA LYS A 210 -30.26 29.65 -15.12
C LYS A 210 -29.02 28.97 -15.66
N CYS A 211 -27.90 29.65 -15.57
CA CYS A 211 -26.58 29.08 -15.83
C CYS A 211 -26.18 28.12 -14.68
N GLN A 212 -25.99 26.84 -14.95
CA GLN A 212 -25.60 25.86 -13.93
C GLN A 212 -24.14 26.02 -13.46
N GLY A 213 -23.36 26.89 -14.07
CA GLY A 213 -21.99 27.21 -13.64
C GLY A 213 -21.87 28.28 -12.57
N CYS A 214 -22.83 29.23 -12.49
CA CYS A 214 -22.86 30.32 -11.52
C CYS A 214 -24.24 30.57 -10.89
N TYR A 215 -25.25 29.78 -11.29
CA TYR A 215 -26.65 29.81 -10.81
C TYR A 215 -27.39 31.15 -11.01
N ILE A 216 -26.84 32.03 -11.84
CA ILE A 216 -27.49 33.33 -12.16
C ILE A 216 -28.51 33.14 -13.28
N THR A 217 -29.65 33.82 -13.17
CA THR A 217 -30.69 33.83 -14.20
C THR A 217 -30.18 34.55 -15.45
N LEU A 218 -30.37 33.92 -16.59
CA LEU A 218 -29.92 34.47 -17.89
C LEU A 218 -30.97 35.39 -18.51
N PRO A 219 -30.57 36.48 -19.19
CA PRO A 219 -31.44 37.23 -20.06
C PRO A 219 -32.09 36.36 -21.12
N THR A 220 -33.37 36.57 -21.43
CA THR A 220 -34.12 35.78 -22.41
C THR A 220 -33.43 35.71 -23.77
N SER A 221 -32.81 36.82 -24.20
CA SER A 221 -32.06 36.90 -25.44
C SER A 221 -30.83 35.94 -25.45
N GLN A 222 -30.09 35.81 -24.36
CA GLN A 222 -28.97 34.85 -24.26
C GLN A 222 -29.46 33.41 -24.30
N TRP A 223 -30.54 33.10 -23.57
CA TRP A 223 -31.13 31.78 -23.56
C TRP A 223 -31.65 31.36 -24.94
N GLN A 224 -32.34 32.28 -25.63
CA GLN A 224 -32.82 32.02 -27.01
C GLN A 224 -31.66 31.75 -27.97
N ARG A 225 -30.60 32.55 -27.95
CA ARG A 225 -29.42 32.33 -28.77
C ARG A 225 -28.70 31.03 -28.45
N ALA A 226 -28.60 30.67 -27.20
CA ALA A 226 -28.03 29.36 -26.82
C ALA A 226 -28.88 28.18 -27.34
N LYS A 227 -30.21 28.31 -27.39
CA LYS A 227 -31.14 27.34 -27.97
C LYS A 227 -30.97 27.15 -29.49
N THR A 228 -30.60 28.18 -30.21
CA THR A 228 -30.34 28.10 -31.65
C THR A 228 -29.00 27.44 -31.99
N GLY A 229 -28.21 27.11 -30.96
CA GLY A 229 -26.91 26.46 -31.14
C GLY A 229 -25.75 27.42 -31.34
N ASP A 230 -25.98 28.72 -31.10
CA ASP A 230 -24.93 29.73 -31.15
C ASP A 230 -23.92 29.52 -29.99
N LEU A 231 -22.67 29.91 -30.25
CA LEU A 231 -21.63 29.93 -29.21
C LEU A 231 -21.83 31.18 -28.34
N VAL A 232 -22.55 31.06 -27.23
CA VAL A 232 -22.88 32.13 -26.30
C VAL A 232 -22.18 31.93 -24.96
N GLN A 233 -21.57 33.00 -24.44
CA GLN A 233 -20.98 33.00 -23.10
C GLN A 233 -21.94 33.61 -22.07
N CYS A 234 -21.91 33.07 -20.84
CA CYS A 234 -22.63 33.69 -19.72
C CYS A 234 -21.99 35.02 -19.34
N ASN A 235 -22.80 36.08 -19.27
CA ASN A 235 -22.31 37.45 -18.93
C ASN A 235 -21.69 37.52 -17.52
N SER A 236 -22.07 36.58 -16.61
CA SER A 236 -21.62 36.63 -15.21
C SER A 236 -20.35 35.81 -14.96
N CYS A 237 -20.25 34.60 -15.55
CA CYS A 237 -19.14 33.70 -15.27
C CYS A 237 -18.29 33.34 -16.49
N THR A 238 -18.62 33.86 -17.66
CA THR A 238 -17.94 33.70 -18.96
C THR A 238 -17.93 32.25 -19.50
N ARG A 239 -18.51 31.27 -18.81
CA ARG A 239 -18.65 29.92 -19.35
C ARG A 239 -19.51 29.86 -20.57
N ILE A 240 -19.21 29.02 -21.52
CA ILE A 240 -20.00 28.75 -22.69
C ILE A 240 -21.32 28.08 -22.28
N LEU A 241 -22.43 28.59 -22.78
CA LEU A 241 -23.76 28.09 -22.45
C LEU A 241 -24.16 26.96 -23.39
N TYR A 242 -24.73 25.90 -22.83
CA TYR A 242 -25.26 24.77 -23.56
C TYR A 242 -26.68 24.45 -23.13
N VAL A 243 -27.54 24.19 -24.11
CA VAL A 243 -28.91 23.69 -23.95
C VAL A 243 -28.98 22.30 -24.58
N GLU A 244 -29.52 21.35 -23.82
CA GLU A 244 -29.72 19.98 -24.27
C GLU A 244 -30.90 19.88 -25.25
#